data_d781b4b81bbfa1316fc93e395ff188cc
#
_entry.id   d781b4b81bbfa1316fc93e395ff188cc
#
_cell.length_a   1.000
_cell.length_b   1.000
_cell.length_c   1.000
_cell.angle_alpha   90.00
_cell.angle_beta   90.00
_cell.angle_gamma   90.00
#
_symmetry.space_group_name_H-M   'P 1'
#
loop_
_entity.id
_entity.type
_entity.pdbx_description
1 polymer ?
#
loop_
_entity_poly.entity_id
_entity_poly.type
_entity_poly.pdbx_seq_one_letter_code
_entity_poly.pdbx_strand_id
1 'polypeptide(L)'
;TALPEDQEFSSLRPLIDWLDYNGFAVVSKLTREFIDPETGKRRIKGNMDMELALDMLKLAPYIDHAILFSGDGDFCRLLEDIQGMGVRVSIVSTTKSSPPMVADSLRRMADIFIEMETIRDQIGRPPKFVEESSDLIAGK
;
A
#
# COMPACT_ATOMS: atom_id res chain seq x y z
N THR A 1 4.52 5.98 4.63
CA THR A 1 5.00 4.66 5.05
C THR A 1 5.48 4.68 6.50
N ALA A 2 5.34 3.56 7.21
CA ALA A 2 5.83 3.40 8.57
C ALA A 2 7.27 2.83 8.54
N LEU A 3 8.22 3.52 9.17
CA LEU A 3 9.64 3.13 9.19
C LEU A 3 10.04 2.76 10.63
N PRO A 4 10.77 1.65 10.85
CA PRO A 4 11.33 1.31 12.16
C PRO A 4 12.32 2.38 12.65
N GLU A 5 12.28 2.68 13.95
CA GLU A 5 13.11 3.73 14.56
C GLU A 5 14.61 3.42 14.54
N ASP A 6 14.98 2.12 14.52
CA ASP A 6 16.37 1.64 14.62
C ASP A 6 17.08 1.34 13.30
N GLN A 7 16.48 1.64 12.15
CA GLN A 7 17.11 1.31 10.87
C GLN A 7 17.52 2.56 10.09
N GLU A 8 18.73 3.04 10.34
CA GLU A 8 19.46 3.89 9.38
C GLU A 8 19.62 3.24 7.99
N PHE A 9 19.42 1.93 7.89
CA PHE A 9 19.47 1.13 6.68
C PHE A 9 18.16 0.38 6.39
N SER A 10 17.05 1.10 6.26
CA SER A 10 15.86 0.49 5.70
C SER A 10 16.08 0.20 4.22
N SER A 11 15.83 -1.04 3.79
CA SER A 11 15.85 -1.42 2.36
C SER A 11 14.88 -0.61 1.50
N LEU A 12 13.94 0.11 2.13
CA LEU A 12 12.98 1.00 1.48
C LEU A 12 13.51 2.41 1.26
N ARG A 13 14.62 2.81 1.92
CA ARG A 13 15.14 4.17 1.82
C ARG A 13 15.43 4.61 0.38
N PRO A 14 16.10 3.81 -0.46
CA PRO A 14 16.34 4.20 -1.85
C PRO A 14 15.05 4.40 -2.66
N LEU A 15 14.01 3.61 -2.38
CA LEU A 15 12.71 3.76 -3.03
C LEU A 15 12.01 5.05 -2.58
N ILE A 16 12.06 5.36 -1.29
CA ILE A 16 11.46 6.57 -0.72
C ILE A 16 12.13 7.81 -1.32
N ASP A 17 13.46 7.83 -1.33
CA ASP A 17 14.23 8.93 -1.90
C ASP A 17 13.92 9.09 -3.40
N TRP A 18 13.83 7.98 -4.15
CA TRP A 18 13.46 8.02 -5.56
C TRP A 18 12.06 8.60 -5.78
N LEU A 19 11.08 8.19 -4.98
CA LEU A 19 9.71 8.71 -5.06
C LEU A 19 9.69 10.22 -4.80
N ASP A 20 10.38 10.69 -3.77
CA ASP A 20 10.44 12.11 -3.40
C ASP A 20 11.09 12.94 -4.52
N TYR A 21 12.21 12.48 -5.09
CA TYR A 21 12.86 13.11 -6.23
C TYR A 21 12.01 13.13 -7.51
N ASN A 22 11.04 12.23 -7.65
CA ASN A 22 10.18 12.16 -8.83
C ASN A 22 8.79 12.80 -8.61
N GLY A 23 8.65 13.62 -7.57
CA GLY A 23 7.47 14.44 -7.35
C GLY A 23 6.30 13.72 -6.69
N PHE A 24 6.54 12.55 -6.10
CA PHE A 24 5.55 11.87 -5.28
C PHE A 24 5.55 12.47 -3.87
N ALA A 25 4.37 12.77 -3.33
CA ALA A 25 4.24 13.14 -1.93
C ALA A 25 4.48 11.92 -1.04
N VAL A 26 5.62 11.88 -0.34
CA VAL A 26 5.97 10.78 0.56
C VAL A 26 5.73 11.18 2.00
N VAL A 27 4.80 10.51 2.66
CA VAL A 27 4.57 10.67 4.10
C VAL A 27 5.14 9.48 4.84
N SER A 28 6.06 9.72 5.75
CA SER A 28 6.67 8.70 6.60
C SER A 28 6.46 9.02 8.07
N LYS A 29 6.35 7.97 8.87
CA LYS A 29 6.21 8.05 10.32
C LYS A 29 7.11 7.02 10.98
N LEU A 30 7.80 7.42 12.02
CA LEU A 30 8.56 6.47 12.82
C LEU A 30 7.61 5.53 13.56
N THR A 31 7.86 4.25 13.45
CA THR A 31 7.12 3.24 14.21
C THR A 31 7.72 3.12 15.60
N ARG A 32 6.89 3.05 16.61
CA ARG A 32 7.33 2.73 17.97
C ARG A 32 7.14 1.26 18.23
N GLU A 33 8.19 0.61 18.68
CA GLU A 33 8.10 -0.75 19.19
C GLU A 33 7.62 -0.74 20.65
N PHE A 34 6.61 -1.54 20.92
CA PHE A 34 6.14 -1.81 22.27
C PHE A 34 6.32 -3.30 22.56
N ILE A 35 6.85 -3.60 23.72
CA ILE A 35 6.82 -4.97 24.24
C ILE A 35 5.51 -5.09 25.01
N ASP A 36 4.65 -5.99 24.57
CA ASP A 36 3.41 -6.33 25.26
C ASP A 36 3.79 -6.92 26.64
N PRO A 37 3.42 -6.28 27.76
CA PRO A 37 3.85 -6.72 29.07
C PRO A 37 3.25 -8.08 29.48
N GLU A 38 2.14 -8.49 28.87
CA GLU A 38 1.47 -9.78 29.19
C GLU A 38 2.01 -10.93 28.35
N THR A 39 2.39 -10.67 27.08
CA THR A 39 2.78 -11.72 26.14
C THR A 39 4.28 -11.72 25.80
N GLY A 40 5.03 -10.68 26.20
CA GLY A 40 6.45 -10.49 25.85
C GLY A 40 6.69 -10.32 24.34
N LYS A 41 5.64 -10.23 23.53
CA LYS A 41 5.76 -10.10 22.07
C LYS A 41 6.01 -8.64 21.69
N ARG A 42 6.96 -8.44 20.79
CA ARG A 42 7.15 -7.12 20.14
C ARG A 42 5.94 -6.80 19.27
N ARG A 43 5.31 -5.66 19.52
CA ARG A 43 4.27 -5.08 18.67
C ARG A 43 4.81 -3.79 18.08
N ILE A 44 4.73 -3.69 16.76
CA ILE A 44 5.07 -2.47 16.04
C ILE A 44 3.77 -1.68 15.87
N LYS A 45 3.74 -0.46 16.40
CA LYS A 45 2.61 0.45 16.21
C LYS A 45 3.01 1.56 15.24
N GLY A 46 2.48 1.52 14.05
CA GLY A 46 2.67 2.54 13.02
C GLY A 46 1.53 2.40 12.02
N ASN A 47 0.46 3.15 12.24
CA ASN A 47 -0.67 3.24 11.34
C ASN A 47 -0.59 4.59 10.61
N MET A 48 -0.72 4.58 9.29
CA MET A 48 -0.67 5.75 8.40
C MET A 48 -2.05 6.13 7.84
N ASP A 49 -3.12 5.48 8.31
CA ASP A 49 -4.47 5.66 7.75
C ASP A 49 -4.98 7.08 8.01
N MET A 50 -4.64 7.65 9.15
CA MET A 50 -5.02 9.02 9.48
C MET A 50 -4.34 10.04 8.55
N GLU A 51 -3.04 9.89 8.31
CA GLU A 51 -2.29 10.76 7.41
C GLU A 51 -2.84 10.68 5.98
N LEU A 52 -3.11 9.45 5.51
CA LEU A 52 -3.72 9.23 4.20
C LEU A 52 -5.11 9.87 4.11
N ALA A 53 -5.95 9.66 5.13
CA ALA A 53 -7.30 10.21 5.17
C ALA A 53 -7.30 11.75 5.15
N LEU A 54 -6.42 12.37 5.92
CA LEU A 54 -6.28 13.83 5.95
C LEU A 54 -5.81 14.38 4.60
N ASP A 55 -4.87 13.71 3.95
CA ASP A 55 -4.37 14.15 2.64
C ASP A 55 -5.43 13.98 1.56
N MET A 56 -6.19 12.89 1.55
CA MET A 56 -7.31 12.70 0.64
C MET A 56 -8.39 13.78 0.83
N LEU A 57 -8.76 14.11 2.08
CA LEU A 57 -9.73 15.17 2.36
C LEU A 57 -9.24 16.55 1.92
N LYS A 58 -7.94 16.85 2.10
CA LYS A 58 -7.36 18.12 1.63
C LYS A 58 -7.36 18.23 0.10
N LEU A 59 -7.14 17.11 -0.59
CA LEU A 59 -7.08 17.06 -2.05
C LEU A 59 -8.46 17.01 -2.71
N ALA A 60 -9.48 16.48 -2.01
CA ALA A 60 -10.81 16.29 -2.55
C ALA A 60 -11.40 17.52 -3.29
N PRO A 61 -11.25 18.79 -2.82
CA PRO A 61 -11.74 19.93 -3.55
C PRO A 61 -11.04 20.23 -4.88
N TYR A 62 -9.94 19.58 -5.18
CA TYR A 62 -9.07 19.87 -6.33
C TYR A 62 -8.98 18.72 -7.32
N ILE A 63 -9.67 17.62 -7.08
CA ILE A 63 -9.63 16.40 -7.91
C ILE A 63 -11.03 15.91 -8.24
N ASP A 64 -11.19 15.29 -9.39
CA ASP A 64 -12.44 14.67 -9.81
C ASP A 64 -12.48 13.16 -9.52
N HIS A 65 -11.31 12.56 -9.35
CA HIS A 65 -11.17 11.12 -9.19
C HIS A 65 -9.97 10.76 -8.27
N ALA A 66 -10.23 9.94 -7.27
CA ALA A 66 -9.24 9.36 -6.39
C ALA A 66 -9.10 7.87 -6.65
N ILE A 67 -7.87 7.36 -6.67
CA ILE A 67 -7.58 5.93 -6.76
C ILE A 67 -6.86 5.51 -5.48
N LEU A 68 -7.52 4.71 -4.67
CA LEU A 68 -6.99 4.23 -3.39
C LEU A 68 -6.58 2.77 -3.49
N PHE A 69 -5.30 2.50 -3.26
CA PHE A 69 -4.76 1.15 -3.12
C PHE A 69 -4.87 0.71 -1.66
N SER A 70 -6.02 0.16 -1.29
CA SER A 70 -6.28 -0.36 0.04
C SER A 70 -7.38 -1.39 0.04
N GLY A 71 -7.39 -2.24 1.05
CA GLY A 71 -8.50 -3.16 1.33
C GLY A 71 -9.14 -2.91 2.69
N ASP A 72 -8.68 -1.88 3.42
CA ASP A 72 -9.08 -1.63 4.79
C ASP A 72 -10.46 -0.98 4.87
N GLY A 73 -11.37 -1.65 5.57
CA GLY A 73 -12.74 -1.18 5.79
C GLY A 73 -12.84 0.11 6.61
N ASP A 74 -11.79 0.48 7.34
CA ASP A 74 -11.76 1.72 8.12
C ASP A 74 -11.83 2.97 7.23
N PHE A 75 -11.48 2.83 5.93
CA PHE A 75 -11.64 3.92 4.96
C PHE A 75 -13.07 4.15 4.46
N CYS A 76 -14.05 3.32 4.83
CA CYS A 76 -15.43 3.51 4.38
C CYS A 76 -15.96 4.91 4.67
N ARG A 77 -15.73 5.43 5.88
CA ARG A 77 -16.19 6.78 6.24
C ARG A 77 -15.52 7.87 5.40
N LEU A 78 -14.23 7.71 5.11
CA LEU A 78 -13.50 8.63 4.24
C LEU A 78 -14.08 8.63 2.82
N LEU A 79 -14.38 7.45 2.26
CA LEU A 79 -14.99 7.35 0.92
C LEU A 79 -16.34 8.07 0.87
N GLU A 80 -17.19 7.85 1.85
CA GLU A 80 -18.50 8.52 1.93
C GLU A 80 -18.35 10.04 1.89
N ASP A 81 -17.41 10.58 2.68
CA ASP A 81 -17.19 12.02 2.76
C ASP A 81 -16.66 12.61 1.44
N ILE A 82 -15.66 11.99 0.80
CA ILE A 82 -15.11 12.50 -0.45
C ILE A 82 -16.04 12.30 -1.66
N GLN A 83 -16.81 11.21 -1.69
CA GLN A 83 -17.88 11.01 -2.68
C GLN A 83 -18.98 12.06 -2.50
N GLY A 84 -19.31 12.44 -1.25
CA GLY A 84 -20.21 13.53 -0.94
C GLY A 84 -19.72 14.90 -1.45
N MET A 85 -18.42 15.07 -1.68
CA MET A 85 -17.82 16.25 -2.32
C MET A 85 -17.81 16.16 -3.85
N GLY A 86 -18.33 15.08 -4.43
CA GLY A 86 -18.39 14.87 -5.89
C GLY A 86 -17.18 14.16 -6.48
N VAL A 87 -16.26 13.65 -5.66
CA VAL A 87 -15.09 12.92 -6.12
C VAL A 87 -15.44 11.45 -6.36
N ARG A 88 -15.15 10.92 -7.55
CA ARG A 88 -15.24 9.49 -7.85
C ARG A 88 -14.11 8.74 -7.13
N VAL A 89 -14.39 7.57 -6.56
CA VAL A 89 -13.39 6.77 -5.87
C VAL A 89 -13.27 5.38 -6.49
N SER A 90 -12.07 5.06 -6.96
CA SER A 90 -11.70 3.69 -7.34
C SER A 90 -10.88 3.03 -6.23
N ILE A 91 -11.24 1.81 -5.87
CA ILE A 91 -10.47 0.97 -4.96
C ILE A 91 -9.71 -0.07 -5.77
N VAL A 92 -8.40 -0.15 -5.55
CA VAL A 92 -7.54 -1.20 -6.10
C VAL A 92 -7.13 -2.13 -4.98
N SER A 93 -7.56 -3.37 -5.04
CA SER A 93 -7.26 -4.41 -4.04
C SER A 93 -7.48 -5.80 -4.63
N THR A 94 -7.48 -6.84 -3.81
CA THR A 94 -7.76 -8.20 -4.27
C THR A 94 -8.73 -8.95 -3.40
N THR A 95 -9.62 -9.69 -4.04
CA THR A 95 -10.52 -10.66 -3.43
C THR A 95 -9.95 -12.09 -3.48
N LYS A 96 -8.84 -12.30 -4.21
CA LYS A 96 -8.29 -13.63 -4.51
C LYS A 96 -7.28 -14.14 -3.49
N SER A 97 -6.94 -13.34 -2.48
CA SER A 97 -6.16 -13.79 -1.33
C SER A 97 -7.02 -14.55 -0.32
N SER A 98 -6.40 -15.35 0.54
CA SER A 98 -7.09 -16.06 1.62
C SER A 98 -6.47 -15.70 2.99
N PRO A 99 -7.19 -14.94 3.83
CA PRO A 99 -8.49 -14.27 3.58
C PRO A 99 -8.38 -13.16 2.51
N PRO A 100 -9.53 -12.71 1.94
CA PRO A 100 -9.55 -11.56 1.02
C PRO A 100 -8.94 -10.32 1.66
N MET A 101 -8.10 -9.60 0.92
CA MET A 101 -7.47 -8.38 1.43
C MET A 101 -8.44 -7.20 1.52
N VAL A 102 -9.49 -7.20 0.69
CA VAL A 102 -10.49 -6.13 0.68
C VAL A 102 -11.67 -6.47 1.58
N ALA A 103 -12.04 -5.53 2.46
CA ALA A 103 -13.28 -5.59 3.21
C ALA A 103 -14.49 -5.46 2.27
N ASP A 104 -15.52 -6.28 2.47
CA ASP A 104 -16.73 -6.26 1.64
C ASP A 104 -17.44 -4.91 1.67
N SER A 105 -17.45 -4.24 2.84
CA SER A 105 -17.98 -2.89 3.00
C SER A 105 -17.31 -1.87 2.11
N LEU A 106 -15.97 -1.87 2.07
CA LEU A 106 -15.19 -0.96 1.25
C LEU A 106 -15.41 -1.21 -0.24
N ARG A 107 -15.42 -2.49 -0.64
CA ARG A 107 -15.67 -2.88 -2.03
C ARG A 107 -17.05 -2.43 -2.52
N ARG A 108 -18.08 -2.52 -1.69
CA ARG A 108 -19.45 -2.11 -2.04
C ARG A 108 -19.60 -0.60 -2.14
N MET A 109 -18.82 0.14 -1.38
CA MET A 109 -18.86 1.61 -1.34
C MET A 109 -18.11 2.25 -2.50
N ALA A 110 -17.10 1.58 -3.06
CA ALA A 110 -16.32 2.08 -4.18
C ALA A 110 -17.19 2.31 -5.42
N ASP A 111 -16.98 3.43 -6.12
CA ASP A 111 -17.60 3.67 -7.44
C ASP A 111 -17.07 2.69 -8.48
N ILE A 112 -15.79 2.32 -8.36
CA ILE A 112 -15.12 1.33 -9.19
C ILE A 112 -14.24 0.45 -8.31
N PHE A 113 -14.37 -0.86 -8.47
CA PHE A 113 -13.43 -1.81 -7.86
C PHE A 113 -12.54 -2.41 -8.96
N ILE A 114 -11.23 -2.28 -8.77
CA ILE A 114 -10.22 -2.84 -9.67
C ILE A 114 -9.54 -4.00 -8.96
N GLU A 115 -9.76 -5.22 -9.48
CA GLU A 115 -9.07 -6.40 -9.00
C GLU A 115 -7.60 -6.35 -9.42
N MET A 116 -6.68 -6.35 -8.46
CA MET A 116 -5.24 -6.16 -8.68
C MET A 116 -4.67 -7.19 -9.67
N GLU A 117 -5.19 -8.40 -9.67
CA GLU A 117 -4.75 -9.45 -10.60
C GLU A 117 -5.00 -9.07 -12.07
N THR A 118 -6.05 -8.28 -12.36
CA THR A 118 -6.37 -7.89 -13.75
C THR A 118 -5.40 -6.88 -14.34
N ILE A 119 -4.66 -6.17 -13.50
CA ILE A 119 -3.68 -5.17 -13.93
C ILE A 119 -2.23 -5.65 -13.72
N ARG A 120 -2.05 -6.89 -13.26
CA ARG A 120 -0.76 -7.48 -12.91
C ARG A 120 0.27 -7.34 -14.02
N ASP A 121 -0.12 -7.66 -15.26
CA ASP A 121 0.80 -7.63 -16.40
C ASP A 121 1.21 -6.20 -16.81
N GLN A 122 0.42 -5.21 -16.40
CA GLN A 122 0.70 -3.80 -16.68
C GLN A 122 1.63 -3.17 -15.63
N ILE A 123 1.50 -3.60 -14.36
CA ILE A 123 2.26 -3.03 -13.24
C ILE A 123 3.34 -3.95 -12.67
N GLY A 124 3.30 -5.23 -13.04
CA GLY A 124 4.23 -6.24 -12.57
C GLY A 124 5.62 -6.08 -13.17
N ARG A 125 6.65 -6.46 -12.42
CA ARG A 125 7.99 -6.61 -13.01
C ARG A 125 8.00 -7.86 -13.89
N PRO A 126 8.68 -7.85 -15.05
CA PRO A 126 8.91 -9.06 -15.82
C PRO A 126 9.62 -10.09 -14.94
N PRO A 127 9.32 -11.39 -15.07
CA PRO A 127 10.01 -12.42 -14.33
C PRO A 127 11.51 -12.30 -14.60
N LYS A 128 12.32 -12.34 -13.52
CA LYS A 128 13.77 -12.44 -13.70
C LYS A 128 14.03 -13.78 -14.37
N PHE A 129 14.61 -13.75 -15.57
CA PHE A 129 15.20 -14.94 -16.16
C PHE A 129 16.30 -15.40 -15.19
N VAL A 130 16.09 -16.52 -14.51
CA VAL A 130 17.16 -17.25 -13.88
C VAL A 130 17.92 -17.88 -15.04
N GLU A 131 19.09 -17.32 -15.39
CA GLU A 131 20.04 -18.06 -16.20
C GLU A 131 20.40 -19.31 -15.41
N GLU A 132 19.84 -20.44 -15.81
CA GLU A 132 20.37 -21.73 -15.39
C GLU A 132 21.83 -21.77 -15.83
N SER A 133 22.71 -21.65 -14.86
CA SER A 133 24.12 -21.87 -15.07
C SER A 133 24.32 -23.29 -15.62
N SER A 134 24.55 -23.37 -16.92
CA SER A 134 24.99 -24.57 -17.64
C SER A 134 26.46 -24.84 -17.30
N ASP A 135 26.77 -25.08 -16.04
CA ASP A 135 28.06 -25.60 -15.59
C ASP A 135 27.91 -27.04 -15.13
N LEU A 136 27.62 -27.89 -16.10
CA LEU A 136 27.80 -29.34 -15.91
C LEU A 136 28.05 -29.96 -17.27
N ILE A 137 29.25 -29.83 -17.83
CA ILE A 137 29.91 -30.83 -18.66
C ILE A 137 31.34 -30.33 -18.98
N ALA A 138 32.30 -30.68 -18.14
CA ALA A 138 33.67 -30.95 -18.57
C ALA A 138 34.39 -31.69 -17.42
N GLY A 139 34.10 -32.93 -17.26
CA GLY A 139 34.89 -33.86 -16.47
C GLY A 139 35.40 -34.96 -17.38
N LYS A 140 36.63 -34.84 -17.78
CA LYS A 140 37.49 -35.97 -18.12
C LYS A 140 38.78 -35.79 -17.40
#